data_f181fe141a70108ec751d3bbd265f63f
#
_entry.id   f181fe141a70108ec751d3bbd265f63f
#
_cell.length_a   1.000
_cell.length_b   1.000
_cell.length_c   1.000
_cell.angle_alpha   90.00
_cell.angle_beta   90.00
_cell.angle_gamma   90.00
#
_symmetry.space_group_name_H-M   'P 1'
#
loop_
_entity.id
_entity.type
_entity.pdbx_description
1 polymer ?
#
loop_
_entity_poly.entity_id
_entity_poly.type
_entity_poly.pdbx_seq_one_letter_code
_entity_poly.pdbx_strand_id
1 'polypeptide(L)'
;NVTRPEPNPLDLPDMIFARPTLILVFDRLKDMLFCVAPVWPSETDPQDAVAAAQDRIDACLAKLQGARLSPPPQLPGDAEAALTPQLPDGRYREMVLAAKEYITAGDIFQVVLAQRFTCPFPLPPLALYRSLRRVNPSPFLYFLDLPGFALIGSSPEILVRVRGGSAD
;
A
#
# COMPACT_ATOMS: atom_id res chain seq x y z
N ASN A 1 -14.62 8.13 -21.70
CA ASN A 1 -14.25 6.71 -21.74
C ASN A 1 -12.74 6.60 -21.76
N VAL A 2 -12.15 6.09 -20.70
CA VAL A 2 -10.73 5.75 -20.66
C VAL A 2 -10.62 4.31 -21.17
N THR A 3 -9.93 4.12 -22.27
CA THR A 3 -9.65 2.77 -22.80
C THR A 3 -8.62 2.08 -21.89
N ARG A 4 -8.92 0.84 -21.53
CA ARG A 4 -7.98 0.01 -20.77
C ARG A 4 -6.72 -0.22 -21.64
N PRO A 5 -5.52 0.05 -21.11
CA PRO A 5 -4.31 -0.30 -21.83
C PRO A 5 -4.17 -1.82 -21.90
N GLU A 6 -3.97 -2.34 -23.10
CA GLU A 6 -3.65 -3.73 -23.36
C GLU A 6 -2.17 -3.85 -23.77
N PRO A 7 -1.46 -4.87 -23.32
CA PRO A 7 -1.83 -5.91 -22.36
C PRO A 7 -1.69 -5.45 -20.90
N ASN A 8 -2.34 -6.16 -19.95
CA ASN A 8 -2.08 -6.03 -18.50
C ASN A 8 -0.86 -6.92 -18.14
N PRO A 9 0.37 -6.41 -18.16
CA PRO A 9 1.57 -7.24 -18.05
C PRO A 9 1.82 -7.79 -16.65
N LEU A 10 1.08 -7.33 -15.66
CA LEU A 10 1.19 -7.78 -14.27
C LEU A 10 0.06 -8.72 -13.87
N ASP A 11 -0.95 -8.87 -14.72
CA ASP A 11 -2.15 -9.67 -14.46
C ASP A 11 -2.79 -9.36 -13.09
N LEU A 12 -2.78 -8.08 -12.73
CA LEU A 12 -3.38 -7.62 -11.48
C LEU A 12 -4.83 -7.19 -11.72
N PRO A 13 -5.72 -7.36 -10.72
CA PRO A 13 -7.08 -6.88 -10.81
C PRO A 13 -7.12 -5.35 -10.87
N ASP A 14 -8.07 -4.81 -11.64
CA ASP A 14 -8.24 -3.35 -11.76
C ASP A 14 -8.71 -2.71 -10.43
N MET A 15 -9.37 -3.49 -9.58
CA MET A 15 -9.97 -2.99 -8.34
C MET A 15 -10.09 -4.10 -7.31
N ILE A 16 -9.69 -3.80 -6.07
CA ILE A 16 -9.84 -4.71 -4.93
C ILE A 16 -10.45 -3.92 -3.78
N PHE A 17 -11.50 -4.48 -3.19
CA PHE A 17 -12.09 -3.98 -1.95
C PHE A 17 -11.87 -5.00 -0.83
N ALA A 18 -11.40 -4.54 0.32
CA ALA A 18 -11.24 -5.34 1.51
C ALA A 18 -12.19 -4.83 2.61
N ARG A 19 -12.85 -5.75 3.29
CA ARG A 19 -13.64 -5.46 4.49
C ARG A 19 -12.89 -6.01 5.69
N PRO A 20 -12.22 -5.17 6.51
CA PRO A 20 -11.48 -5.65 7.66
C PRO A 20 -12.45 -6.21 8.71
N THR A 21 -12.10 -7.33 9.30
CA THR A 21 -12.81 -7.95 10.43
C THR A 21 -12.19 -7.59 11.76
N LEU A 22 -10.95 -7.09 11.74
CA LEU A 22 -10.21 -6.63 12.89
C LEU A 22 -9.26 -5.50 12.46
N ILE A 23 -9.18 -4.43 13.24
CA ILE A 23 -8.32 -3.27 13.00
C ILE A 23 -7.51 -2.99 14.25
N LEU A 24 -6.20 -2.85 14.12
CA LEU A 24 -5.30 -2.40 15.17
C LEU A 24 -4.88 -0.97 14.91
N VAL A 25 -5.13 -0.07 15.85
CA VAL A 25 -4.76 1.34 15.74
C VAL A 25 -3.71 1.67 16.79
N PHE A 26 -2.51 1.99 16.34
CA PHE A 26 -1.41 2.42 17.19
C PHE A 26 -1.43 3.94 17.32
N ASP A 27 -1.95 4.45 18.43
CA ASP A 27 -1.92 5.88 18.74
C ASP A 27 -0.61 6.20 19.44
N ARG A 28 0.36 6.71 18.69
CA ARG A 28 1.70 7.03 19.19
C ARG A 28 1.74 8.26 20.10
N LEU A 29 0.73 9.13 20.03
CA LEU A 29 0.65 10.31 20.88
C LEU A 29 0.19 9.95 22.29
N LYS A 30 -0.70 8.95 22.37
CA LYS A 30 -1.25 8.47 23.66
C LYS A 30 -0.55 7.21 24.18
N ASP A 31 0.39 6.66 23.40
CA ASP A 31 1.03 5.36 23.66
C ASP A 31 -0.01 4.24 23.91
N MET A 32 -1.04 4.21 23.06
CA MET A 32 -2.15 3.28 23.17
C MET A 32 -2.33 2.43 21.92
N LEU A 33 -2.74 1.20 22.13
CA LEU A 33 -3.19 0.29 21.06
C LEU A 33 -4.70 0.07 21.20
N PHE A 34 -5.44 0.46 20.17
CA PHE A 34 -6.86 0.13 20.06
C PHE A 34 -7.03 -1.12 19.18
N CYS A 35 -7.80 -2.07 19.69
CA CYS A 35 -8.22 -3.25 18.94
C CYS A 35 -9.71 -3.11 18.65
N VAL A 36 -10.05 -3.00 17.36
CA VAL A 36 -11.42 -2.73 16.90
C VAL A 36 -11.88 -3.86 15.99
N ALA A 37 -12.98 -4.52 16.34
CA ALA A 37 -13.63 -5.52 15.51
C ALA A 37 -14.97 -4.96 15.01
N PRO A 38 -15.05 -4.50 13.74
CA PRO A 38 -16.30 -3.99 13.19
C PRO A 38 -17.38 -5.07 13.16
N VAL A 39 -18.61 -4.67 13.54
CA VAL A 39 -19.81 -5.48 13.38
C VAL A 39 -20.61 -4.89 12.22
N TRP A 40 -20.78 -5.67 11.17
CA TRP A 40 -21.51 -5.24 9.98
C TRP A 40 -22.95 -5.76 10.03
N PRO A 41 -23.92 -5.03 9.49
CA PRO A 41 -25.27 -5.56 9.31
C PRO A 41 -25.23 -6.89 8.56
N SER A 42 -25.80 -7.93 9.16
CA SER A 42 -25.85 -9.27 8.58
C SER A 42 -27.21 -9.90 8.92
N GLU A 43 -27.50 -11.05 8.33
CA GLU A 43 -28.67 -11.86 8.64
C GLU A 43 -28.55 -12.62 9.97
N THR A 44 -27.38 -12.57 10.62
CA THR A 44 -27.13 -13.18 11.93
C THR A 44 -27.72 -12.33 13.06
N ASP A 45 -28.09 -12.98 14.17
CA ASP A 45 -28.50 -12.28 15.38
C ASP A 45 -27.46 -11.25 15.82
N PRO A 46 -27.86 -10.02 16.15
CA PRO A 46 -26.93 -8.97 16.59
C PRO A 46 -26.08 -9.36 17.81
N GLN A 47 -26.62 -10.17 18.72
CA GLN A 47 -25.87 -10.63 19.90
C GLN A 47 -24.77 -11.62 19.52
N ASP A 48 -25.06 -12.55 18.62
CA ASP A 48 -24.05 -13.47 18.08
C ASP A 48 -22.96 -12.75 17.32
N ALA A 49 -23.33 -11.72 16.55
CA ALA A 49 -22.37 -10.91 15.81
C ALA A 49 -21.42 -10.14 16.74
N VAL A 50 -21.91 -9.61 17.85
CA VAL A 50 -21.10 -8.95 18.88
C VAL A 50 -20.21 -9.95 19.62
N ALA A 51 -20.72 -11.12 19.99
CA ALA A 51 -19.94 -12.19 20.62
C ALA A 51 -18.76 -12.62 19.71
N ALA A 52 -19.03 -12.86 18.42
CA ALA A 52 -17.99 -13.20 17.45
C ALA A 52 -16.97 -12.07 17.25
N ALA A 53 -17.37 -10.81 17.39
CA ALA A 53 -16.43 -9.69 17.36
C ALA A 53 -15.53 -9.67 18.60
N GLN A 54 -16.07 -9.94 19.78
CA GLN A 54 -15.31 -10.07 21.01
C GLN A 54 -14.29 -11.22 20.94
N ASP A 55 -14.69 -12.38 20.45
CA ASP A 55 -13.78 -13.52 20.26
C ASP A 55 -12.59 -13.17 19.35
N ARG A 56 -12.81 -12.38 18.29
CA ARG A 56 -11.73 -11.90 17.41
C ARG A 56 -10.76 -10.98 18.15
N ILE A 57 -11.27 -10.11 19.02
CA ILE A 57 -10.42 -9.22 19.84
C ILE A 57 -9.60 -10.06 20.81
N ASP A 58 -10.21 -10.99 21.54
CA ASP A 58 -9.53 -11.82 22.54
C ASP A 58 -8.45 -12.70 21.89
N ALA A 59 -8.75 -13.31 20.75
CA ALA A 59 -7.77 -14.07 19.98
C ALA A 59 -6.59 -13.21 19.49
N CYS A 60 -6.85 -11.96 19.11
CA CYS A 60 -5.81 -11.02 18.71
C CYS A 60 -4.90 -10.65 19.90
N LEU A 61 -5.48 -10.31 21.04
CA LEU A 61 -4.73 -9.97 22.25
C LEU A 61 -3.85 -11.12 22.73
N ALA A 62 -4.37 -12.35 22.70
CA ALA A 62 -3.60 -13.55 23.02
C ALA A 62 -2.39 -13.74 22.08
N LYS A 63 -2.56 -13.51 20.77
CA LYS A 63 -1.46 -13.54 19.79
C LYS A 63 -0.40 -12.47 20.07
N LEU A 64 -0.82 -11.25 20.40
CA LEU A 64 0.10 -10.15 20.70
C LEU A 64 0.92 -10.42 21.96
N GLN A 65 0.34 -10.99 22.99
CA GLN A 65 1.03 -11.37 24.24
C GLN A 65 2.08 -12.47 24.02
N GLY A 66 1.78 -13.41 23.12
CA GLY A 66 2.68 -14.53 22.76
C GLY A 66 3.66 -14.23 21.61
N ALA A 67 3.57 -13.07 20.99
CA ALA A 67 4.35 -12.75 19.81
C ALA A 67 5.85 -12.62 20.11
N ARG A 68 6.67 -13.31 19.32
CA ARG A 68 8.13 -13.12 19.31
C ARG A 68 8.54 -12.43 18.02
N LEU A 69 9.37 -11.41 18.14
CA LEU A 69 9.95 -10.74 16.98
C LEU A 69 11.02 -11.66 16.37
N SER A 70 10.80 -12.06 15.14
CA SER A 70 11.88 -12.69 14.35
C SER A 70 12.79 -11.60 13.77
N PRO A 71 14.11 -11.79 13.75
CA PRO A 71 14.99 -10.87 13.07
C PRO A 71 14.59 -10.75 11.58
N PRO A 72 14.72 -9.57 10.98
CA PRO A 72 14.42 -9.42 9.57
C PRO A 72 15.38 -10.26 8.74
N PRO A 73 14.91 -10.93 7.68
CA PRO A 73 15.78 -11.61 6.75
C PRO A 73 16.72 -10.60 6.09
N GLN A 74 17.97 -11.00 5.89
CA GLN A 74 19.00 -10.16 5.28
C GLN A 74 19.42 -10.76 3.94
N LEU A 75 19.67 -9.90 2.95
CA LEU A 75 20.38 -10.30 1.75
C LEU A 75 21.88 -10.47 2.07
N PRO A 76 22.60 -11.33 1.35
CA PRO A 76 24.06 -11.29 1.35
C PRO A 76 24.56 -9.87 1.08
N GLY A 77 25.62 -9.43 1.76
CA GLY A 77 26.08 -8.04 1.77
C GLY A 77 26.41 -7.42 0.40
N ASP A 78 26.68 -8.26 -0.60
CA ASP A 78 27.08 -7.85 -1.95
C ASP A 78 25.97 -8.03 -3.00
N ALA A 79 24.72 -8.23 -2.57
CA ALA A 79 23.61 -8.42 -3.50
C ALA A 79 23.15 -7.08 -4.08
N GLU A 80 23.60 -6.75 -5.28
CA GLU A 80 23.08 -5.65 -6.07
C GLU A 80 21.79 -6.09 -6.79
N ALA A 81 20.75 -5.24 -6.69
CA ALA A 81 19.52 -5.43 -7.44
C ALA A 81 19.71 -4.95 -8.89
N ALA A 82 19.76 -5.88 -9.84
CA ALA A 82 19.77 -5.54 -11.26
C ALA A 82 18.41 -4.97 -11.68
N LEU A 83 18.28 -3.66 -11.73
CA LEU A 83 17.06 -2.96 -12.13
C LEU A 83 16.95 -2.93 -13.65
N THR A 84 15.87 -3.46 -14.19
CA THR A 84 15.55 -3.43 -15.62
C THR A 84 14.45 -2.41 -15.88
N PRO A 85 14.74 -1.31 -16.63
CA PRO A 85 13.70 -0.33 -17.00
C PRO A 85 12.72 -0.94 -18.00
N GLN A 86 11.45 -0.55 -17.89
CA GLN A 86 10.39 -1.04 -18.80
C GLN A 86 10.16 -0.10 -19.99
N LEU A 87 10.61 1.15 -19.91
CA LEU A 87 10.60 2.06 -21.05
C LEU A 87 11.89 1.91 -21.85
N PRO A 88 11.83 2.03 -23.19
CA PRO A 88 13.00 2.12 -24.04
C PRO A 88 13.88 3.31 -23.66
N ASP A 89 15.17 3.22 -23.98
CA ASP A 89 16.13 4.30 -23.74
C ASP A 89 15.67 5.60 -24.42
N GLY A 90 15.78 6.70 -23.70
CA GLY A 90 15.36 8.02 -24.16
C GLY A 90 13.87 8.32 -24.02
N ARG A 91 12.98 7.31 -23.93
CA ARG A 91 11.52 7.51 -23.90
C ARG A 91 11.06 8.38 -22.74
N TYR A 92 11.62 8.19 -21.55
CA TYR A 92 11.27 9.03 -20.39
C TYR A 92 11.62 10.50 -20.63
N ARG A 93 12.76 10.76 -21.26
CA ARG A 93 13.19 12.13 -21.62
C ARG A 93 12.22 12.77 -22.63
N GLU A 94 11.78 12.02 -23.64
CA GLU A 94 10.78 12.50 -24.60
C GLU A 94 9.47 12.87 -23.90
N MET A 95 9.00 12.05 -22.96
CA MET A 95 7.80 12.33 -22.18
C MET A 95 7.94 13.62 -21.36
N VAL A 96 9.12 13.88 -20.77
CA VAL A 96 9.40 15.12 -20.04
C VAL A 96 9.34 16.33 -20.97
N LEU A 97 9.91 16.24 -22.16
CA LEU A 97 9.88 17.33 -23.14
C LEU A 97 8.45 17.63 -23.60
N ALA A 98 7.67 16.61 -23.94
CA ALA A 98 6.26 16.78 -24.31
C ALA A 98 5.43 17.37 -23.16
N ALA A 99 5.66 16.93 -21.92
CA ALA A 99 4.97 17.49 -20.75
C ALA A 99 5.27 19.00 -20.57
N LYS A 100 6.51 19.42 -20.79
CA LYS A 100 6.90 20.85 -20.75
C LYS A 100 6.18 21.66 -21.83
N GLU A 101 5.99 21.11 -23.02
CA GLU A 101 5.23 21.76 -24.09
C GLU A 101 3.74 21.92 -23.71
N TYR A 102 3.08 20.90 -23.14
CA TYR A 102 1.71 21.00 -22.63
C TYR A 102 1.55 22.07 -21.54
N ILE A 103 2.55 22.19 -20.64
CA ILE A 103 2.55 23.24 -19.61
C ILE A 103 2.68 24.62 -20.28
N THR A 104 3.58 24.79 -21.26
CA THR A 104 3.77 26.05 -21.97
C THR A 104 2.54 26.45 -22.79
N ALA A 105 1.84 25.48 -23.39
CA ALA A 105 0.59 25.69 -24.13
C ALA A 105 -0.59 26.05 -23.22
N GLY A 106 -0.49 25.81 -21.90
CA GLY A 106 -1.56 26.05 -20.94
C GLY A 106 -2.57 24.91 -20.85
N ASP A 107 -2.28 23.75 -21.45
CA ASP A 107 -3.14 22.58 -21.42
C ASP A 107 -3.16 21.89 -20.05
N ILE A 108 -2.03 21.94 -19.34
CA ILE A 108 -1.85 21.42 -17.99
C ILE A 108 -0.95 22.34 -17.17
N PHE A 109 -1.07 22.33 -15.86
CA PHE A 109 -0.16 23.03 -14.95
C PHE A 109 0.78 22.06 -14.19
N GLN A 110 0.38 20.78 -14.10
CA GLN A 110 1.15 19.72 -13.44
C GLN A 110 0.87 18.37 -14.11
N VAL A 111 1.90 17.51 -14.14
CA VAL A 111 1.79 16.11 -14.54
C VAL A 111 2.83 15.28 -13.80
N VAL A 112 2.46 14.07 -13.41
CA VAL A 112 3.38 13.11 -12.83
C VAL A 112 3.72 12.06 -13.89
N LEU A 113 5.00 12.00 -14.27
CA LEU A 113 5.51 10.99 -15.19
C LEU A 113 6.09 9.83 -14.38
N ALA A 114 5.88 8.61 -14.85
CA ALA A 114 6.36 7.42 -14.18
C ALA A 114 7.18 6.53 -15.12
N GLN A 115 8.17 5.87 -14.55
CA GLN A 115 8.91 4.78 -15.19
C GLN A 115 8.93 3.58 -14.25
N ARG A 116 8.57 2.41 -14.78
CA ARG A 116 8.62 1.16 -14.05
C ARG A 116 9.97 0.47 -14.27
N PHE A 117 10.50 -0.07 -13.18
CA PHE A 117 11.65 -0.97 -13.19
C PHE A 117 11.23 -2.32 -12.62
N THR A 118 11.87 -3.38 -13.06
CA THR A 118 11.71 -4.72 -12.51
C THR A 118 13.04 -5.25 -12.01
N CYS A 119 13.00 -6.03 -10.95
CA CYS A 119 14.15 -6.78 -10.45
C CYS A 119 13.67 -8.04 -9.72
N PRO A 120 14.49 -9.10 -9.67
CA PRO A 120 14.27 -10.21 -8.76
C PRO A 120 14.33 -9.73 -7.31
N PHE A 121 13.39 -10.20 -6.49
CA PHE A 121 13.36 -9.88 -5.07
C PHE A 121 13.13 -11.16 -4.25
N PRO A 122 14.18 -11.79 -3.70
CA PRO A 122 14.10 -13.10 -3.04
C PRO A 122 13.64 -13.04 -1.59
N LEU A 123 13.47 -11.83 -1.01
CA LEU A 123 13.04 -11.68 0.38
C LEU A 123 11.51 -11.58 0.49
N PRO A 124 10.94 -11.86 1.68
CA PRO A 124 9.53 -11.57 1.91
C PRO A 124 9.18 -10.10 1.67
N PRO A 125 8.02 -9.78 1.10
CA PRO A 125 7.61 -8.41 0.77
C PRO A 125 7.69 -7.44 1.96
N LEU A 126 7.42 -7.91 3.18
CA LEU A 126 7.52 -7.09 4.40
C LEU A 126 8.96 -6.59 4.66
N ALA A 127 9.99 -7.29 4.17
CA ALA A 127 11.37 -6.84 4.29
C ALA A 127 11.60 -5.56 3.47
N LEU A 128 11.03 -5.50 2.26
CA LEU A 128 11.07 -4.28 1.43
C LEU A 128 10.37 -3.11 2.12
N TYR A 129 9.16 -3.32 2.67
CA TYR A 129 8.45 -2.29 3.43
C TYR A 129 9.28 -1.75 4.60
N ARG A 130 9.92 -2.64 5.37
CA ARG A 130 10.78 -2.25 6.50
C ARG A 130 11.97 -1.39 6.07
N SER A 131 12.57 -1.70 4.93
CA SER A 131 13.66 -0.90 4.33
C SER A 131 13.13 0.43 3.82
N LEU A 132 12.02 0.44 3.07
CA LEU A 132 11.43 1.63 2.49
C LEU A 132 11.10 2.68 3.55
N ARG A 133 10.47 2.28 4.67
CA ARG A 133 10.12 3.22 5.74
C ARG A 133 11.34 3.83 6.46
N ARG A 134 12.53 3.26 6.32
CA ARG A 134 13.79 3.81 6.85
C ARG A 134 14.46 4.77 5.87
N VAL A 135 14.41 4.44 4.59
CA VAL A 135 15.07 5.19 3.52
C VAL A 135 14.21 6.38 3.07
N ASN A 136 12.91 6.17 2.97
CA ASN A 136 11.97 7.20 2.50
C ASN A 136 10.74 7.24 3.44
N PRO A 137 10.88 7.78 4.66
CA PRO A 137 9.74 7.97 5.56
C PRO A 137 8.78 9.00 4.97
N SER A 138 7.51 8.65 4.87
CA SER A 138 6.46 9.53 4.37
C SER A 138 5.19 9.41 5.23
N PRO A 139 4.29 10.40 5.18
CA PRO A 139 3.03 10.33 5.93
C PRO A 139 2.13 9.16 5.54
N PHE A 140 2.22 8.69 4.29
CA PHE A 140 1.35 7.66 3.72
C PHE A 140 2.15 6.43 3.28
N LEU A 141 2.74 5.77 4.27
CA LEU A 141 3.37 4.46 4.06
C LEU A 141 2.31 3.37 4.16
N TYR A 142 2.33 2.43 3.22
CA TYR A 142 1.43 1.29 3.24
C TYR A 142 2.13 -0.01 2.85
N PHE A 143 1.61 -1.09 3.39
CA PHE A 143 1.91 -2.47 3.03
C PHE A 143 0.59 -3.24 2.95
N LEU A 144 0.22 -3.62 1.75
CA LEU A 144 -1.00 -4.40 1.48
C LEU A 144 -0.58 -5.80 1.03
N ASP A 145 -0.85 -6.78 1.88
CA ASP A 145 -0.62 -8.19 1.59
C ASP A 145 -1.90 -8.77 1.00
N LEU A 146 -1.90 -8.96 -0.31
CA LEU A 146 -3.06 -9.36 -1.09
C LEU A 146 -2.87 -10.76 -1.67
N PRO A 147 -3.95 -11.48 -2.03
CA PRO A 147 -3.82 -12.80 -2.62
C PRO A 147 -2.96 -12.81 -3.89
N GLY A 148 -1.79 -13.44 -3.82
CA GLY A 148 -0.87 -13.59 -4.95
C GLY A 148 0.13 -12.46 -5.17
N PHE A 149 -0.01 -11.32 -4.50
CA PHE A 149 0.92 -10.19 -4.61
C PHE A 149 0.87 -9.26 -3.39
N ALA A 150 1.86 -8.38 -3.26
CA ALA A 150 1.85 -7.33 -2.25
C ALA A 150 2.04 -5.95 -2.90
N LEU A 151 1.36 -4.95 -2.36
CA LEU A 151 1.59 -3.54 -2.69
C LEU A 151 2.30 -2.83 -1.54
N ILE A 152 3.40 -2.18 -1.86
CA ILE A 152 4.25 -1.48 -0.89
C ILE A 152 4.50 -0.08 -1.41
N GLY A 153 4.22 0.92 -0.59
CA GLY A 153 4.39 2.30 -1.05
C GLY A 153 4.78 3.26 0.06
N SER A 154 5.37 4.36 -0.39
CA SER A 154 5.71 5.53 0.40
C SER A 154 5.27 6.75 -0.39
N SER A 155 4.11 7.33 -0.03
CA SER A 155 3.52 8.47 -0.73
C SER A 155 3.60 9.72 0.12
N PRO A 156 4.05 10.87 -0.41
CA PRO A 156 4.07 12.13 0.31
C PRO A 156 2.69 12.82 0.34
N GLU A 157 1.79 12.44 -0.55
CA GLU A 157 0.55 13.16 -0.84
C GLU A 157 -0.65 12.22 -0.91
N ILE A 158 -1.81 12.70 -0.50
CA ILE A 158 -3.10 12.02 -0.69
C ILE A 158 -3.73 12.44 -2.02
N LEU A 159 -4.46 11.54 -2.66
CA LEU A 159 -5.22 11.87 -3.86
C LEU A 159 -6.50 12.65 -3.50
N VAL A 160 -7.25 12.13 -2.55
CA VAL A 160 -8.49 12.73 -2.07
C VAL A 160 -8.80 12.25 -0.66
N ARG A 161 -9.30 13.13 0.18
CA ARG A 161 -9.79 12.79 1.52
C ARG A 161 -11.20 13.34 1.71
N VAL A 162 -12.10 12.49 2.18
CA VAL A 162 -13.48 12.90 2.53
C VAL A 162 -13.68 12.73 4.03
N ARG A 163 -14.04 13.83 4.71
CA ARG A 163 -14.35 13.83 6.14
C ARG A 163 -15.55 14.75 6.42
N GLY A 164 -16.51 14.27 7.22
CA GLY A 164 -17.65 15.08 7.62
C GLY A 164 -18.48 15.64 6.44
N GLY A 165 -18.48 14.95 5.29
CA GLY A 165 -19.16 15.41 4.08
C GLY A 165 -18.37 16.41 3.22
N SER A 166 -17.18 16.81 3.62
CA SER A 166 -16.26 17.64 2.82
C SER A 166 -15.15 16.80 2.20
N ALA A 167 -14.79 17.14 0.96
CA ALA A 167 -13.65 16.55 0.24
C ALA A 167 -12.50 17.58 0.16
N ASP A 168 -11.29 17.12 0.47
CA ASP A 168 -10.02 17.85 0.34
C ASP A 168 -9.17 17.21 -0.75
#